data_44a2cdd4056ab8825cb5c89ab9f22eaa
#
_entry.id   44a2cdd4056ab8825cb5c89ab9f22eaa
#
_cell.length_a   1.000
_cell.length_b   1.000
_cell.length_c   1.000
_cell.angle_alpha   90.00
_cell.angle_beta   90.00
_cell.angle_gamma   90.00
#
_symmetry.space_group_name_H-M   'P 1'
#
loop_
_entity.id
_entity.type
_entity.pdbx_description
1 polymer ?
#
loop_
_entity_poly.entity_id
_entity_poly.type
_entity_poly.pdbx_seq_one_letter_code
_entity_poly.pdbx_strand_id
1 'polypeptide(L)'
;MSVNSYKKGCYLLNHDDVISTRRVSYILYMPLPYGKPWKPEYGGALELYPVAEGTAEPQPVPTKSIPPSWNQFILFEVQPGKSHHSVEEVVVEEGSDGYQRLSISGWFHSAQPGEPGYEEEDKNVKAKSTREQLVRRPLLLASTVTAVQSLFVSIVFYHLSSE
;
A
#
# COMPACT_ATOMS: atom_id res chain seq x y z
N MET A 1 2.82 11.25 -8.63
CA MET A 1 1.41 10.80 -8.64
C MET A 1 1.25 9.80 -9.77
N SER A 2 0.57 8.70 -9.54
CA SER A 2 0.30 7.62 -10.50
C SER A 2 -1.18 7.26 -10.47
N VAL A 3 -1.74 6.92 -11.63
CA VAL A 3 -3.07 6.30 -11.74
C VAL A 3 -2.84 4.82 -11.97
N ASN A 4 -3.41 3.98 -11.14
CA ASN A 4 -3.23 2.55 -11.19
C ASN A 4 -4.56 1.86 -11.47
N SER A 5 -4.52 0.87 -12.36
CA SER A 5 -5.66 0.03 -12.70
C SER A 5 -5.22 -1.42 -12.58
N TYR A 6 -5.71 -2.13 -11.58
CA TYR A 6 -5.46 -3.55 -11.39
C TYR A 6 -6.69 -4.34 -11.84
N LYS A 7 -6.47 -5.21 -12.80
CA LYS A 7 -7.45 -6.20 -13.31
C LYS A 7 -7.18 -7.56 -12.68
N LYS A 8 -8.00 -8.54 -12.97
CA LYS A 8 -7.80 -9.94 -12.58
C LYS A 8 -6.35 -10.39 -12.84
N GLY A 9 -5.73 -10.99 -11.85
CA GLY A 9 -4.33 -11.45 -11.87
C GLY A 9 -3.29 -10.38 -11.56
N CYS A 10 -3.68 -9.11 -11.40
CA CYS A 10 -2.73 -8.06 -11.02
C CYS A 10 -2.52 -8.04 -9.50
N TYR A 11 -1.28 -7.89 -9.10
CA TYR A 11 -0.85 -7.75 -7.70
C TYR A 11 0.41 -6.88 -7.62
N LEU A 12 0.83 -6.53 -6.41
CA LEU A 12 2.11 -5.87 -6.17
C LEU A 12 2.81 -6.57 -5.02
N LEU A 13 4.06 -6.98 -5.25
CA LEU A 13 4.88 -7.64 -4.25
C LEU A 13 5.22 -6.70 -3.08
N ASN A 14 5.53 -7.30 -1.94
CA ASN A 14 5.91 -6.60 -0.73
C ASN A 14 7.15 -5.71 -0.94
N HIS A 15 7.05 -4.46 -0.52
CA HIS A 15 8.09 -3.43 -0.59
C HIS A 15 7.83 -2.35 0.47
N ASP A 16 8.75 -1.43 0.70
CA ASP A 16 8.64 -0.40 1.75
C ASP A 16 8.53 1.05 1.24
N ASP A 17 8.57 1.26 -0.07
CA ASP A 17 8.51 2.58 -0.72
C ASP A 17 9.68 3.54 -0.40
N VAL A 18 10.67 3.11 0.37
CA VAL A 18 11.77 3.98 0.83
C VAL A 18 12.68 4.35 -0.34
N ILE A 19 12.40 5.48 -0.94
CA ILE A 19 13.19 6.06 -2.03
C ILE A 19 13.38 7.55 -1.75
N SER A 20 14.63 7.99 -1.68
CA SER A 20 14.98 9.41 -1.55
C SER A 20 14.22 10.10 -0.41
N THR A 21 13.47 11.11 -0.73
CA THR A 21 12.81 12.06 0.19
C THR A 21 11.37 11.72 0.50
N ARG A 22 10.87 10.54 0.10
CA ARG A 22 9.50 10.09 0.42
C ARG A 22 9.30 9.96 1.92
N ARG A 23 8.21 10.50 2.44
CA ARG A 23 7.85 10.48 3.87
C ARG A 23 6.50 9.86 4.14
N VAL A 24 5.53 10.11 3.30
CA VAL A 24 4.18 9.57 3.44
C VAL A 24 3.69 9.07 2.09
N SER A 25 3.28 7.83 2.02
CA SER A 25 2.54 7.28 0.88
C SER A 25 1.06 7.61 1.04
N TYR A 26 0.40 7.92 -0.07
CA TYR A 26 -1.05 8.06 -0.12
C TYR A 26 -1.66 7.24 -1.23
N ILE A 27 -2.86 6.75 -0.99
CA ILE A 27 -3.67 6.02 -1.95
C ILE A 27 -5.12 6.51 -1.85
N LEU A 28 -5.65 7.06 -2.94
CA LEU A 28 -7.07 7.34 -3.09
C LEU A 28 -7.69 6.24 -3.94
N TYR A 29 -8.60 5.48 -3.35
CA TYR A 29 -9.30 4.41 -4.04
C TYR A 29 -10.54 4.90 -4.76
N MET A 30 -10.71 4.41 -5.99
CA MET A 30 -11.87 4.67 -6.84
C MET A 30 -12.29 3.38 -7.58
N PRO A 31 -12.53 2.24 -6.88
CA PRO A 31 -12.68 0.92 -7.51
C PRO A 31 -13.97 0.81 -8.26
N LEU A 32 -14.82 1.49 -8.46
CA LEU A 32 -15.98 1.55 -9.35
C LEU A 32 -16.94 2.67 -8.98
N PRO A 33 -17.43 3.38 -9.96
CA PRO A 33 -18.53 4.29 -9.76
C PRO A 33 -19.85 3.52 -9.65
N TYR A 34 -20.71 4.01 -8.75
CA TYR A 34 -22.16 3.76 -8.71
C TYR A 34 -22.66 2.31 -8.64
N GLY A 35 -23.11 1.91 -7.47
CA GLY A 35 -24.02 0.77 -7.29
C GLY A 35 -23.39 -0.61 -7.27
N LYS A 36 -22.10 -0.69 -7.50
CA LYS A 36 -21.36 -1.97 -7.44
C LYS A 36 -20.13 -1.82 -6.53
N PRO A 37 -20.28 -1.95 -5.21
CA PRO A 37 -19.18 -1.86 -4.28
C PRO A 37 -18.15 -2.94 -4.57
N TRP A 38 -16.86 -2.62 -4.33
CA TRP A 38 -15.82 -3.63 -4.35
C TRP A 38 -16.06 -4.62 -3.21
N LYS A 39 -16.02 -5.88 -3.53
CA LYS A 39 -16.21 -6.94 -2.54
C LYS A 39 -14.85 -7.43 -2.05
N PRO A 40 -14.68 -7.77 -0.76
CA PRO A 40 -13.43 -8.31 -0.24
C PRO A 40 -12.94 -9.56 -0.99
N GLU A 41 -13.85 -10.41 -1.40
CA GLU A 41 -13.55 -11.63 -2.18
C GLU A 41 -12.98 -11.36 -3.57
N TYR A 42 -12.97 -10.12 -4.04
CA TYR A 42 -12.30 -9.74 -5.28
C TYR A 42 -10.79 -9.52 -5.10
N GLY A 43 -10.29 -9.62 -3.87
CA GLY A 43 -8.88 -9.35 -3.56
C GLY A 43 -8.50 -7.89 -3.74
N GLY A 44 -7.23 -7.64 -4.05
CA GLY A 44 -6.73 -6.29 -4.29
C GLY A 44 -6.58 -5.44 -3.03
N ALA A 45 -6.64 -6.03 -1.85
CA ALA A 45 -6.43 -5.33 -0.59
C ALA A 45 -5.00 -4.77 -0.48
N LEU A 46 -4.86 -3.65 0.20
CA LEU A 46 -3.57 -3.19 0.69
C LEU A 46 -3.23 -3.98 1.94
N GLU A 47 -2.12 -4.67 1.92
CA GLU A 47 -1.63 -5.46 3.04
C GLU A 47 -0.44 -4.77 3.70
N LEU A 48 -0.49 -4.60 5.02
CA LEU A 48 0.57 -4.00 5.82
C LEU A 48 1.24 -5.08 6.66
N TYR A 49 2.57 -5.11 6.65
CA TYR A 49 3.36 -6.16 7.28
C TYR A 49 4.16 -5.63 8.46
N PRO A 50 4.13 -6.32 9.60
CA PRO A 50 4.99 -5.99 10.70
C PRO A 50 6.42 -6.43 10.38
N VAL A 51 7.38 -5.86 11.07
CA VAL A 51 8.79 -6.20 10.96
C VAL A 51 9.17 -7.05 12.16
N ALA A 52 9.99 -8.07 11.96
CA ALA A 52 10.51 -8.86 13.06
C ALA A 52 11.44 -8.01 13.92
N GLU A 53 11.31 -8.15 15.24
CA GLU A 53 12.09 -7.37 16.22
C GLU A 53 13.59 -7.50 15.95
N GLY A 54 14.30 -6.37 15.98
CA GLY A 54 15.75 -6.32 15.73
C GLY A 54 16.18 -6.54 14.28
N THR A 55 15.23 -6.61 13.34
CA THR A 55 15.52 -6.78 11.91
C THR A 55 14.85 -5.70 11.07
N ALA A 56 15.14 -5.69 9.75
CA ALA A 56 14.39 -4.90 8.76
C ALA A 56 13.57 -5.82 7.82
N GLU A 57 13.39 -7.08 8.21
CA GLU A 57 12.69 -8.07 7.38
C GLU A 57 11.21 -8.12 7.76
N PRO A 58 10.29 -7.95 6.79
CA PRO A 58 8.86 -8.06 7.06
C PRO A 58 8.49 -9.51 7.39
N GLN A 59 7.57 -9.67 8.31
CA GLN A 59 7.00 -10.98 8.61
C GLN A 59 6.17 -11.49 7.42
N PRO A 60 5.97 -12.81 7.29
CA PRO A 60 5.27 -13.38 6.14
C PRO A 60 3.76 -13.12 6.14
N VAL A 61 3.19 -12.75 7.27
CA VAL A 61 1.75 -12.55 7.43
C VAL A 61 1.47 -11.06 7.67
N PRO A 62 0.56 -10.42 6.91
CA PRO A 62 0.19 -9.04 7.15
C PRO A 62 -0.59 -8.92 8.46
N THR A 63 -0.34 -7.87 9.21
CA THR A 63 -1.14 -7.52 10.40
C THR A 63 -2.42 -6.80 10.03
N LYS A 64 -2.48 -6.23 8.83
CA LYS A 64 -3.64 -5.51 8.35
C LYS A 64 -3.84 -5.72 6.86
N SER A 65 -5.08 -6.01 6.49
CA SER A 65 -5.55 -6.07 5.11
C SER A 65 -6.70 -5.07 4.95
N ILE A 66 -6.59 -4.18 3.96
CA ILE A 66 -7.50 -3.06 3.75
C ILE A 66 -8.05 -3.17 2.33
N PRO A 67 -9.27 -3.72 2.16
CA PRO A 67 -9.92 -3.78 0.87
C PRO A 67 -10.16 -2.39 0.29
N PRO A 68 -10.01 -2.20 -1.02
CA PRO A 68 -10.30 -0.91 -1.64
C PRO A 68 -11.80 -0.59 -1.54
N SER A 69 -12.11 0.67 -1.23
CA SER A 69 -13.47 1.18 -1.18
C SER A 69 -13.57 2.50 -1.94
N TRP A 70 -14.73 2.76 -2.51
CA TRP A 70 -14.95 4.02 -3.21
C TRP A 70 -14.70 5.23 -2.30
N ASN A 71 -13.96 6.20 -2.81
CA ASN A 71 -13.62 7.43 -2.10
C ASN A 71 -12.89 7.21 -0.77
N GLN A 72 -12.16 6.12 -0.63
CA GLN A 72 -11.31 5.84 0.53
C GLN A 72 -9.92 6.44 0.29
N PHE A 73 -9.47 7.26 1.22
CA PHE A 73 -8.13 7.85 1.21
C PHE A 73 -7.30 7.25 2.34
N ILE A 74 -6.20 6.60 1.97
CA ILE A 74 -5.26 5.97 2.91
C ILE A 74 -3.97 6.75 2.89
N LEU A 75 -3.43 6.98 4.07
CA LEU A 75 -2.12 7.56 4.32
C LEU A 75 -1.33 6.62 5.22
N PHE A 76 -0.08 6.37 4.91
CA PHE A 76 0.84 5.69 5.80
C PHE A 76 2.26 6.26 5.68
N GLU A 77 2.97 6.24 6.78
CA GLU A 77 4.33 6.75 6.88
C GLU A 77 5.31 5.83 6.15
N VAL A 78 6.25 6.43 5.42
CA VAL A 78 7.34 5.70 4.74
C VAL A 78 8.57 5.71 5.67
N GLN A 79 8.87 4.56 6.26
CA GLN A 79 9.99 4.37 7.15
C GLN A 79 10.88 3.21 6.68
N PRO A 80 12.21 3.40 6.64
CA PRO A 80 13.14 2.33 6.26
C PRO A 80 12.94 1.07 7.09
N GLY A 81 12.70 -0.07 6.40
CA GLY A 81 12.52 -1.38 7.01
C GLY A 81 11.27 -1.53 7.89
N LYS A 82 10.31 -0.61 7.84
CA LYS A 82 9.07 -0.66 8.64
C LYS A 82 7.80 -0.55 7.83
N SER A 83 7.80 0.21 6.75
CA SER A 83 6.60 0.48 5.93
C SER A 83 6.32 -0.59 4.87
N HIS A 84 6.61 -1.84 5.18
CA HIS A 84 6.41 -2.95 4.26
C HIS A 84 4.94 -3.17 3.95
N HIS A 85 4.62 -3.19 2.66
CA HIS A 85 3.26 -3.37 2.18
C HIS A 85 3.22 -4.08 0.82
N SER A 86 2.08 -4.66 0.51
CA SER A 86 1.79 -5.30 -0.79
C SER A 86 0.40 -4.94 -1.27
N VAL A 87 0.07 -5.34 -2.48
CA VAL A 87 -1.31 -5.40 -2.96
C VAL A 87 -1.64 -6.84 -3.28
N GLU A 88 -2.66 -7.36 -2.61
CA GLU A 88 -3.21 -8.68 -2.84
C GLU A 88 -3.63 -8.85 -4.31
N GLU A 89 -3.56 -10.08 -4.82
CA GLU A 89 -4.01 -10.37 -6.18
C GLU A 89 -5.50 -10.07 -6.35
N VAL A 90 -5.84 -9.41 -7.46
CA VAL A 90 -7.21 -9.19 -7.86
C VAL A 90 -7.76 -10.46 -8.49
N VAL A 91 -8.80 -11.05 -7.88
CA VAL A 91 -9.40 -12.33 -8.27
C VAL A 91 -10.89 -12.21 -8.65
N VAL A 92 -11.26 -11.11 -9.29
CA VAL A 92 -12.64 -10.88 -9.73
C VAL A 92 -13.21 -12.06 -10.50
N GLU A 93 -14.52 -12.30 -10.34
CA GLU A 93 -15.23 -13.40 -10.99
C GLU A 93 -15.16 -13.29 -12.52
N GLU A 94 -15.23 -14.44 -13.19
CA GLU A 94 -15.32 -14.52 -14.65
C GLU A 94 -16.62 -13.87 -15.13
N GLY A 95 -16.55 -13.04 -16.18
CA GLY A 95 -17.70 -12.25 -16.64
C GLY A 95 -17.89 -10.92 -15.91
N SER A 96 -17.04 -10.61 -14.96
CA SER A 96 -16.99 -9.29 -14.29
C SER A 96 -16.23 -8.26 -15.12
N ASP A 97 -16.45 -8.23 -16.42
CA ASP A 97 -15.82 -7.30 -17.33
C ASP A 97 -16.09 -5.85 -16.91
N GLY A 98 -15.00 -5.12 -16.73
CA GLY A 98 -15.03 -3.74 -16.23
C GLY A 98 -14.72 -3.58 -14.75
N TYR A 99 -14.65 -4.65 -13.95
CA TYR A 99 -14.18 -4.56 -12.57
C TYR A 99 -12.66 -4.32 -12.53
N GLN A 100 -12.28 -3.18 -12.00
CA GLN A 100 -10.89 -2.79 -11.85
C GLN A 100 -10.69 -2.13 -10.49
N ARG A 101 -9.60 -2.50 -9.83
CA ARG A 101 -9.14 -1.78 -8.65
C ARG A 101 -8.43 -0.50 -9.11
N LEU A 102 -9.18 0.56 -9.21
CA LEU A 102 -8.66 1.88 -9.58
C LEU A 102 -8.16 2.63 -8.36
N SER A 103 -7.02 3.26 -8.48
CA SER A 103 -6.49 4.14 -7.45
C SER A 103 -5.61 5.23 -8.04
N ILE A 104 -5.55 6.36 -7.32
CA ILE A 104 -4.53 7.39 -7.50
C ILE A 104 -3.58 7.26 -6.31
N SER A 105 -2.29 7.13 -6.56
CA SER A 105 -1.29 7.03 -5.51
C SER A 105 -0.11 7.97 -5.74
N GLY A 106 0.63 8.20 -4.66
CA GLY A 106 1.85 9.00 -4.71
C GLY A 106 2.44 9.18 -3.32
N TRP A 107 3.34 10.14 -3.23
CA TRP A 107 4.11 10.38 -2.01
C TRP A 107 4.17 11.87 -1.70
N PHE A 108 4.11 12.19 -0.42
CA PHE A 108 4.59 13.45 0.12
C PHE A 108 6.08 13.28 0.46
N HIS A 109 6.85 14.31 0.16
CA HIS A 109 8.29 14.31 0.31
C HIS A 109 8.72 15.24 1.45
N SER A 110 9.89 14.99 2.05
CA SER A 110 10.55 15.96 2.92
C SER A 110 10.98 17.19 2.12
N ALA A 111 11.17 18.31 2.82
CA ALA A 111 11.73 19.51 2.24
C ALA A 111 13.10 19.24 1.57
N GLN A 112 13.38 19.93 0.50
CA GLN A 112 14.60 19.80 -0.26
C GLN A 112 15.62 20.91 0.16
N PRO A 113 16.92 20.76 -0.15
CA PRO A 113 17.90 21.80 0.09
C PRO A 113 17.45 23.16 -0.44
N GLY A 114 17.39 24.15 0.43
CA GLY A 114 16.93 25.50 0.12
C GLY A 114 15.45 25.77 0.35
N GLU A 115 14.67 24.75 0.73
CA GLU A 115 13.27 24.90 1.14
C GLU A 115 13.11 25.11 2.65
N PRO A 116 12.10 25.87 3.11
CA PRO A 116 11.80 26.00 4.53
C PRO A 116 11.54 24.61 5.17
N GLY A 117 12.15 24.35 6.33
CA GLY A 117 12.01 23.08 7.04
C GLY A 117 12.92 21.96 6.53
N TYR A 118 13.88 22.28 5.65
CA TYR A 118 14.89 21.32 5.27
C TYR A 118 15.79 20.98 6.46
N GLU A 119 15.90 19.68 6.75
CA GLU A 119 16.87 19.12 7.68
C GLU A 119 17.80 18.16 6.91
N GLU A 120 19.10 18.25 7.14
CA GLU A 120 20.04 17.36 6.46
C GLU A 120 19.88 15.94 6.99
N GLU A 121 19.51 15.01 6.09
CA GLU A 121 19.30 13.61 6.45
C GLU A 121 20.60 12.87 6.74
N ASP A 122 20.55 11.95 7.70
CA ASP A 122 21.67 11.05 7.96
C ASP A 122 21.92 10.13 6.74
N LYS A 123 23.07 10.34 6.10
CA LYS A 123 23.49 9.65 4.86
C LYS A 123 23.75 8.15 5.03
N ASN A 124 23.61 7.62 6.24
CA ASN A 124 23.86 6.20 6.54
C ASN A 124 22.70 5.27 6.23
N VAL A 125 21.51 5.78 5.95
CA VAL A 125 20.34 4.96 5.58
C VAL A 125 20.35 4.68 4.08
N LYS A 126 20.92 3.56 3.68
CA LYS A 126 20.85 3.07 2.29
C LYS A 126 19.44 2.54 1.99
N ALA A 127 18.59 3.38 1.43
CA ALA A 127 17.33 2.95 0.86
C ALA A 127 17.59 2.04 -0.36
N LYS A 128 17.02 0.83 -0.36
CA LYS A 128 16.98 -0.03 -1.54
C LYS A 128 15.87 0.47 -2.47
N SER A 129 16.08 0.44 -3.77
CA SER A 129 15.02 0.80 -4.71
C SER A 129 13.85 -0.19 -4.62
N THR A 130 12.62 0.27 -4.85
CA THR A 130 11.42 -0.60 -4.92
C THR A 130 11.65 -1.78 -5.87
N ARG A 131 12.36 -1.58 -6.98
CA ARG A 131 12.70 -2.64 -7.94
C ARG A 131 13.59 -3.72 -7.33
N GLU A 132 14.58 -3.36 -6.51
CA GLU A 132 15.47 -4.31 -5.82
C GLU A 132 14.72 -5.12 -4.76
N GLN A 133 13.71 -4.52 -4.13
CA GLN A 133 12.86 -5.19 -3.15
C GLN A 133 11.93 -6.21 -3.82
N LEU A 134 11.35 -5.88 -4.96
CA LEU A 134 10.42 -6.73 -5.70
C LEU A 134 11.08 -8.01 -6.30
N VAL A 135 12.37 -7.98 -6.58
CA VAL A 135 13.08 -9.11 -7.21
C VAL A 135 13.45 -10.23 -6.20
N ARG A 136 13.40 -9.99 -4.90
CA ARG A 136 13.99 -10.87 -3.87
C ARG A 136 13.07 -11.89 -3.20
N ARG A 137 11.77 -12.06 -3.60
CA ARG A 137 10.87 -12.95 -2.85
C ARG A 137 10.12 -13.99 -3.69
N PRO A 138 10.12 -15.26 -3.26
CA PRO A 138 9.17 -16.26 -3.74
C PRO A 138 7.83 -16.16 -3.03
N LEU A 139 6.75 -16.48 -3.76
CA LEU A 139 5.37 -16.49 -3.32
C LEU A 139 5.10 -17.48 -2.17
N LEU A 140 4.30 -17.07 -1.21
CA LEU A 140 3.49 -17.94 -0.36
C LEU A 140 2.06 -17.38 -0.24
N LEU A 141 1.09 -18.27 -0.37
CA LEU A 141 -0.33 -18.03 -0.61
C LEU A 141 -1.19 -17.86 0.66
N ALA A 142 -2.19 -17.02 0.57
CA ALA A 142 -3.62 -17.15 0.93
C ALA A 142 -4.19 -16.67 2.26
N SER A 143 -5.16 -15.83 2.13
CA SER A 143 -6.62 -15.73 2.49
C SER A 143 -7.01 -15.43 3.94
N THR A 144 -8.00 -14.68 4.28
CA THR A 144 -9.36 -14.20 4.05
C THR A 144 -9.86 -13.26 5.16
N VAL A 145 -10.62 -12.37 4.95
CA VAL A 145 -11.94 -11.72 4.82
C VAL A 145 -12.53 -11.07 6.09
N THR A 146 -13.10 -9.90 6.12
CA THR A 146 -14.47 -9.41 5.91
C THR A 146 -14.73 -7.94 6.28
N ALA A 147 -15.66 -7.33 5.62
CA ALA A 147 -16.02 -5.92 5.46
C ALA A 147 -16.98 -5.28 6.47
N VAL A 148 -17.13 -3.93 6.43
CA VAL A 148 -18.42 -3.18 6.53
C VAL A 148 -18.26 -1.73 6.02
N GLN A 149 -19.28 -1.21 5.36
CA GLN A 149 -19.37 0.08 4.65
C GLN A 149 -19.92 1.23 5.49
N SER A 150 -19.51 2.48 5.17
CA SER A 150 -20.34 3.68 5.30
C SER A 150 -19.83 4.85 4.44
N LEU A 151 -20.73 5.73 4.07
CA LEU A 151 -20.63 6.83 3.09
C LEU A 151 -19.93 8.07 3.67
N PHE A 152 -18.68 7.97 4.04
CA PHE A 152 -17.84 9.13 4.38
C PHE A 152 -16.46 8.94 3.76
N VAL A 153 -15.78 10.04 3.43
CA VAL A 153 -14.34 9.99 3.16
C VAL A 153 -13.68 9.46 4.43
N SER A 154 -13.34 8.20 4.44
CA SER A 154 -12.59 7.63 5.55
C SER A 154 -11.12 7.98 5.33
N ILE A 155 -10.67 9.06 5.96
CA ILE A 155 -9.23 9.34 6.08
C ILE A 155 -8.72 8.39 7.17
N VAL A 156 -7.96 7.40 6.77
CA VAL A 156 -7.37 6.46 7.71
C VAL A 156 -5.88 6.72 7.77
N PHE A 157 -5.44 7.23 8.90
CA PHE A 157 -4.02 7.42 9.19
C PHE A 157 -3.49 6.18 9.88
N TYR A 158 -2.50 5.52 9.30
CA TYR A 158 -1.83 4.39 9.93
C TYR A 158 -0.43 4.79 10.37
N HIS A 159 -0.25 4.82 11.68
CA HIS A 159 1.07 4.82 12.30
C HIS A 159 1.42 3.35 12.60
N LEU A 160 2.49 2.85 11.97
CA LEU A 160 3.03 1.53 12.27
C LEU A 160 3.95 1.68 13.49
N SER A 161 3.36 1.71 14.70
CA SER A 161 4.14 1.59 15.92
C SER A 161 4.56 0.13 16.11
N SER A 162 5.84 -0.06 16.36
CA SER A 162 6.36 -1.30 16.93
C SER A 162 5.91 -1.38 18.40
N GLU A 163 4.97 -2.26 18.74
CA GLU A 163 4.90 -2.85 20.07
C GLU A 163 5.83 -4.03 20.15
#